data_b5c860213d2874f118afea09d5d240f5
#
_entry.id   b5c860213d2874f118afea09d5d240f5
#
_cell.length_a   1.000
_cell.length_b   1.000
_cell.length_c   1.000
_cell.angle_alpha   90.00
_cell.angle_beta   90.00
_cell.angle_gamma   90.00
#
_symmetry.space_group_name_H-M   'P 1'
#
loop_
_entity.id
_entity.type
_entity.pdbx_description
1 polymer ?
#
loop_
_entity_poly.entity_id
_entity_poly.type
_entity_poly.pdbx_seq_one_letter_code
_entity_poly.pdbx_strand_id
1 'polypeptide(L)'
;NVDHAVAYRLKDAGALRAASQGLAQPHPSVLVSRPTQIFRGFLASSAAAGTSDKNQQQFAWAAGGCALLGFLITVIRTHNLTSAVTILASILCLAAPLAGTLLAALPARLMQRSAAQVGAVVPGWRDIRQLGRINVIQVTARDLFPQGCVTLAGIKPIKNAPIDLAIVYAASIMAEACPTLRDVFLNMLGDRSMIAKVDDREAVYGKGYIGWVNKRRVLVGNRSLMQDYGVKLPSLEYEQHHTVNQRRMIYLAVSGKLFAMFQVAYQRDPDTAAVLDSLRHSGLSLIVDCDDFNCDTALLEAAYSLPAGAVKVLNTAEHELMNPATAWLPESDGNMLHLGSFASFVGGLEAAAGAAEGERKSAVVVTASVLISCVLGVLLTLTGGLATLPLPALVLYQAAWCVLAMIFPLFQRY
;
A
#
# COMPACT_ATOMS: atom_id res chain seq x y z
N ASN A 1 9.84 11.01 4.18
CA ASN A 1 9.92 9.75 4.93
C ASN A 1 8.53 9.32 5.35
N VAL A 2 8.09 8.16 4.88
CA VAL A 2 6.84 7.53 5.25
C VAL A 2 7.05 6.85 6.61
N ASP A 3 7.09 7.64 7.68
CA ASP A 3 7.44 7.12 9.00
C ASP A 3 6.25 6.46 9.70
N HIS A 4 5.02 6.75 9.26
CA HIS A 4 3.78 6.31 9.90
C HIS A 4 2.81 5.59 8.96
N ALA A 5 3.21 5.32 7.70
CA ALA A 5 2.37 4.57 6.78
C ALA A 5 2.24 3.11 7.20
N VAL A 6 1.02 2.61 7.18
CA VAL A 6 0.67 1.24 7.51
C VAL A 6 -0.23 0.69 6.40
N ALA A 7 -0.02 -0.55 6.04
CA ALA A 7 -0.86 -1.22 5.05
C ALA A 7 -1.54 -2.43 5.68
N TYR A 8 -2.83 -2.61 5.42
CA TYR A 8 -3.62 -3.70 5.98
C TYR A 8 -4.77 -4.14 5.08
N ARG A 9 -5.40 -5.22 5.45
CA ARG A 9 -6.59 -5.73 4.80
C ARG A 9 -7.81 -5.47 5.68
N LEU A 10 -8.77 -4.72 5.16
CA LEU A 10 -10.07 -4.51 5.79
C LEU A 10 -11.16 -5.29 5.05
N LYS A 11 -12.16 -5.81 5.78
CA LYS A 11 -13.32 -6.47 5.17
C LYS A 11 -14.17 -5.47 4.38
N ASP A 12 -14.31 -4.26 4.89
CA ASP A 12 -15.17 -3.20 4.35
C ASP A 12 -14.44 -2.16 3.51
N ALA A 13 -13.33 -2.55 2.85
CA ALA A 13 -12.58 -1.63 2.00
C ALA A 13 -13.44 -0.98 0.88
N GLY A 14 -14.50 -1.67 0.45
CA GLY A 14 -15.47 -1.12 -0.50
C GLY A 14 -16.27 0.05 0.05
N ALA A 15 -16.59 0.04 1.34
CA ALA A 15 -17.31 1.12 2.02
C ALA A 15 -16.46 2.39 2.15
N LEU A 16 -15.15 2.26 2.24
CA LEU A 16 -14.22 3.39 2.24
C LEU A 16 -14.21 4.16 0.92
N ARG A 17 -14.44 3.45 -0.20
CA ARG A 17 -14.51 4.07 -1.53
C ARG A 17 -15.81 4.85 -1.74
N ALA A 18 -16.87 4.46 -1.03
CA ALA A 18 -18.14 5.18 -1.03
C ALA A 18 -18.13 6.22 0.09
N ALA A 19 -17.45 7.33 -0.09
CA ALA A 19 -17.13 8.44 0.82
C ALA A 19 -18.13 8.83 1.95
N SER A 20 -19.28 8.20 2.01
CA SER A 20 -20.40 8.54 2.93
C SER A 20 -20.57 7.59 4.12
N GLN A 21 -19.86 6.46 4.16
CA GLN A 21 -20.02 5.50 5.25
C GLN A 21 -18.80 5.52 6.18
N GLY A 22 -19.04 5.65 7.47
CA GLY A 22 -18.03 5.52 8.50
C GLY A 22 -17.40 4.12 8.50
N LEU A 23 -16.18 4.01 9.01
CA LEU A 23 -15.56 2.71 9.27
C LEU A 23 -16.40 1.96 10.32
N ALA A 24 -17.08 0.91 9.91
CA ALA A 24 -17.47 -0.13 10.84
C ALA A 24 -16.17 -0.77 11.37
N GLN A 25 -16.17 -1.30 12.59
CA GLN A 25 -14.99 -1.80 13.28
C GLN A 25 -13.90 -2.38 12.36
N PRO A 26 -12.67 -1.86 12.38
CA PRO A 26 -11.60 -2.40 11.57
C PRO A 26 -11.26 -3.81 12.04
N HIS A 27 -11.31 -4.77 11.12
CA HIS A 27 -10.81 -6.12 11.36
C HIS A 27 -9.58 -6.35 10.46
N PRO A 28 -8.40 -5.87 10.84
CA PRO A 28 -7.20 -6.10 10.06
C PRO A 28 -6.87 -7.59 10.06
N SER A 29 -6.89 -8.21 8.88
CA SER A 29 -6.51 -9.62 8.73
C SER A 29 -5.05 -9.81 8.36
N VAL A 30 -4.40 -8.75 7.85
CA VAL A 30 -2.97 -8.71 7.51
C VAL A 30 -2.45 -7.33 7.83
N LEU A 31 -1.43 -7.27 8.67
CA LEU A 31 -0.73 -6.05 9.02
C LEU A 31 0.68 -6.10 8.42
N VAL A 32 1.05 -5.06 7.69
CA VAL A 32 2.45 -4.80 7.36
C VAL A 32 2.97 -3.87 8.42
N SER A 33 3.70 -4.44 9.38
CA SER A 33 4.26 -3.68 10.49
C SER A 33 5.61 -3.08 10.13
N ARG A 34 6.06 -2.14 10.95
CA ARG A 34 7.46 -1.70 10.93
C ARG A 34 8.31 -2.79 11.53
N PRO A 35 9.29 -3.33 10.80
CA PRO A 35 10.19 -4.31 11.38
C PRO A 35 11.12 -3.62 12.39
N THR A 36 11.23 -4.20 13.58
CA THR A 36 12.24 -3.80 14.55
C THR A 36 13.64 -4.20 14.12
N GLN A 37 13.74 -5.22 13.24
CA GLN A 37 14.99 -5.72 12.66
C GLN A 37 14.82 -5.97 11.17
N ILE A 38 15.55 -5.21 10.36
CA ILE A 38 15.42 -5.20 8.88
C ILE A 38 15.74 -6.57 8.25
N PHE A 39 16.70 -7.30 8.81
CA PHE A 39 17.18 -8.57 8.22
C PHE A 39 16.60 -9.82 8.87
N ARG A 40 15.80 -9.68 9.91
CA ARG A 40 15.17 -10.83 10.56
C ARG A 40 14.19 -11.49 9.59
N GLY A 41 14.35 -12.78 9.41
CA GLY A 41 13.49 -13.54 8.51
C GLY A 41 13.74 -13.36 7.00
N PHE A 42 14.61 -12.44 6.57
CA PHE A 42 14.88 -12.17 5.16
C PHE A 42 15.29 -13.42 4.39
N LEU A 43 16.26 -14.19 4.91
CA LEU A 43 16.72 -15.44 4.27
C LEU A 43 15.61 -16.49 4.24
N ALA A 44 14.86 -16.63 5.34
CA ALA A 44 13.73 -17.56 5.40
C ALA A 44 12.63 -17.20 4.41
N SER A 45 12.37 -15.91 4.22
CA SER A 45 11.39 -15.42 3.28
C SER A 45 11.83 -15.58 1.83
N SER A 46 13.10 -15.29 1.52
CA SER A 46 13.67 -15.47 0.19
C SER A 46 13.71 -16.94 -0.24
N ALA A 47 13.87 -17.86 0.71
CA ALA A 47 13.85 -19.31 0.47
C ALA A 47 12.43 -19.91 0.48
N ALA A 48 11.40 -19.12 0.81
CA ALA A 48 10.03 -19.61 0.87
C ALA A 48 9.50 -20.00 -0.52
N ALA A 49 8.96 -21.21 -0.62
CA ALA A 49 8.39 -21.74 -1.85
C ALA A 49 7.17 -20.93 -2.31
N GLY A 50 7.07 -20.69 -3.62
CA GLY A 50 5.90 -20.12 -4.28
C GLY A 50 4.70 -21.09 -4.24
N THR A 51 3.54 -20.64 -4.70
CA THR A 51 2.35 -21.52 -4.84
C THR A 51 2.60 -22.55 -5.94
N SER A 52 3.28 -22.14 -7.01
CA SER A 52 3.68 -23.03 -8.09
C SER A 52 4.54 -24.19 -7.60
N ASP A 53 5.52 -23.93 -6.72
CA ASP A 53 6.40 -24.96 -6.17
C ASP A 53 5.65 -25.97 -5.29
N LYS A 54 4.69 -25.48 -4.48
CA LYS A 54 3.86 -26.35 -3.63
C LYS A 54 2.97 -27.27 -4.45
N ASN A 55 2.43 -26.78 -5.55
CA ASN A 55 1.57 -27.55 -6.42
C ASN A 55 2.34 -28.52 -7.32
N GLN A 56 3.62 -28.29 -7.57
CA GLN A 56 4.46 -29.18 -8.37
C GLN A 56 4.47 -30.61 -7.86
N GLN A 57 4.53 -30.81 -6.56
CA GLN A 57 4.48 -32.15 -5.97
C GLN A 57 3.15 -32.86 -6.26
N GLN A 58 2.02 -32.14 -6.18
CA GLN A 58 0.71 -32.69 -6.50
C GLN A 58 0.60 -33.02 -8.00
N PHE A 59 1.14 -32.17 -8.86
CA PHE A 59 1.16 -32.40 -10.30
C PHE A 59 2.03 -33.60 -10.66
N ALA A 60 3.19 -33.79 -10.00
CA ALA A 60 4.03 -34.97 -10.20
C ALA A 60 3.32 -36.27 -9.83
N TRP A 61 2.57 -36.30 -8.73
CA TRP A 61 1.76 -37.44 -8.36
C TRP A 61 0.64 -37.73 -9.36
N ALA A 62 -0.05 -36.72 -9.84
CA ALA A 62 -1.10 -36.85 -10.85
C ALA A 62 -0.54 -37.39 -12.19
N ALA A 63 0.57 -36.81 -12.66
CA ALA A 63 1.24 -37.26 -13.89
C ALA A 63 1.77 -38.69 -13.74
N GLY A 64 2.39 -39.04 -12.60
CA GLY A 64 2.86 -40.36 -12.29
C GLY A 64 1.72 -41.41 -12.25
N GLY A 65 0.62 -41.09 -11.62
CA GLY A 65 -0.57 -41.95 -11.58
C GLY A 65 -1.16 -42.23 -12.97
N CYS A 66 -1.30 -41.18 -13.79
CA CYS A 66 -1.75 -41.33 -15.18
C CYS A 66 -0.79 -42.12 -16.04
N ALA A 67 0.53 -41.94 -15.86
CA ALA A 67 1.54 -42.70 -16.57
C ALA A 67 1.53 -44.18 -16.19
N LEU A 68 1.35 -44.50 -14.92
CA LEU A 68 1.19 -45.86 -14.41
C LEU A 68 -0.10 -46.52 -14.97
N LEU A 69 -1.21 -45.80 -15.04
CA LEU A 69 -2.42 -46.31 -15.67
C LEU A 69 -2.22 -46.60 -17.15
N GLY A 70 -1.59 -45.71 -17.90
CA GLY A 70 -1.25 -45.93 -19.31
C GLY A 70 -0.32 -47.13 -19.52
N PHE A 71 0.67 -47.30 -18.65
CA PHE A 71 1.57 -48.47 -18.63
C PHE A 71 0.77 -49.77 -18.45
N LEU A 72 -0.09 -49.85 -17.42
CA LEU A 72 -0.89 -51.05 -17.13
C LEU A 72 -1.85 -51.37 -18.28
N ILE A 73 -2.56 -50.38 -18.82
CA ILE A 73 -3.44 -50.56 -19.99
C ILE A 73 -2.65 -51.16 -21.16
N THR A 74 -1.47 -50.63 -21.43
CA THR A 74 -0.66 -51.10 -22.55
C THR A 74 -0.12 -52.52 -22.32
N VAL A 75 0.34 -52.87 -21.13
CA VAL A 75 0.77 -54.22 -20.77
C VAL A 75 -0.36 -55.22 -21.00
N ILE A 76 -1.56 -54.93 -20.53
CA ILE A 76 -2.74 -55.82 -20.65
C ILE A 76 -3.14 -56.01 -22.13
N ARG A 77 -3.06 -54.96 -22.94
CA ARG A 77 -3.48 -55.01 -24.34
C ARG A 77 -2.48 -55.61 -25.29
N THR A 78 -1.18 -55.33 -25.08
CA THR A 78 -0.14 -55.67 -26.08
C THR A 78 0.78 -56.77 -25.62
N HIS A 79 0.79 -57.11 -24.32
CA HIS A 79 1.72 -58.03 -23.69
C HIS A 79 3.20 -57.70 -23.97
N ASN A 80 3.50 -56.44 -24.35
CA ASN A 80 4.85 -56.00 -24.73
C ASN A 80 5.34 -54.92 -23.77
N LEU A 81 6.36 -55.25 -22.98
CA LEU A 81 6.94 -54.38 -21.98
C LEU A 81 7.64 -53.16 -22.59
N THR A 82 8.27 -53.29 -23.75
CA THR A 82 8.95 -52.16 -24.43
C THR A 82 7.94 -51.08 -24.82
N SER A 83 6.82 -51.48 -25.40
CA SER A 83 5.74 -50.54 -25.75
C SER A 83 5.12 -49.87 -24.53
N ALA A 84 4.96 -50.62 -23.42
CA ALA A 84 4.41 -50.09 -22.18
C ALA A 84 5.35 -49.05 -21.54
N VAL A 85 6.67 -49.30 -21.53
CA VAL A 85 7.68 -48.35 -21.03
C VAL A 85 7.70 -47.08 -21.90
N THR A 86 7.58 -47.22 -23.23
CA THR A 86 7.51 -46.07 -24.14
C THR A 86 6.28 -45.21 -23.86
N ILE A 87 5.11 -45.80 -23.64
CA ILE A 87 3.87 -45.12 -23.29
C ILE A 87 4.02 -44.41 -21.93
N LEU A 88 4.58 -45.06 -20.94
CA LEU A 88 4.85 -44.44 -19.63
C LEU A 88 5.73 -43.20 -19.77
N ALA A 89 6.84 -43.30 -20.50
CA ALA A 89 7.75 -42.18 -20.77
C ALA A 89 7.03 -41.03 -21.52
N SER A 90 6.23 -41.39 -22.52
CA SER A 90 5.47 -40.39 -23.34
C SER A 90 4.43 -39.62 -22.51
N ILE A 91 3.70 -40.29 -21.60
CA ILE A 91 2.75 -39.67 -20.71
C ILE A 91 3.49 -38.74 -19.70
N LEU A 92 4.61 -39.21 -19.14
CA LEU A 92 5.40 -38.36 -18.24
C LEU A 92 5.95 -37.13 -18.95
N CYS A 93 6.40 -37.24 -20.18
CA CYS A 93 6.84 -36.09 -20.99
C CYS A 93 5.66 -35.15 -21.34
N LEU A 94 4.48 -35.71 -21.65
CA LEU A 94 3.29 -34.93 -22.00
C LEU A 94 2.72 -34.18 -20.79
N ALA A 95 2.70 -34.82 -19.63
CA ALA A 95 2.12 -34.27 -18.39
C ALA A 95 3.14 -33.54 -17.50
N ALA A 96 4.41 -33.44 -17.92
CA ALA A 96 5.42 -32.73 -17.17
C ALA A 96 5.05 -31.25 -17.00
N PRO A 97 5.05 -30.69 -15.77
CA PRO A 97 4.66 -29.31 -15.54
C PRO A 97 5.81 -28.33 -15.84
N LEU A 98 6.39 -28.38 -17.06
CA LEU A 98 7.54 -27.55 -17.45
C LEU A 98 7.21 -26.06 -17.38
N ALA A 99 5.97 -25.66 -17.71
CA ALA A 99 5.50 -24.29 -17.55
C ALA A 99 5.56 -23.83 -16.10
N GLY A 100 5.34 -24.72 -15.13
CA GLY A 100 5.41 -24.40 -13.70
C GLY A 100 6.79 -24.01 -13.23
N THR A 101 7.84 -24.64 -13.75
CA THR A 101 9.23 -24.32 -13.37
C THR A 101 9.66 -22.95 -13.89
N LEU A 102 9.26 -22.58 -15.10
CA LEU A 102 9.51 -21.26 -15.67
C LEU A 102 8.76 -20.16 -14.94
N LEU A 103 7.52 -20.43 -14.53
CA LEU A 103 6.66 -19.48 -13.85
C LEU A 103 6.99 -19.28 -12.38
N ALA A 104 7.67 -20.22 -11.74
CA ALA A 104 8.08 -20.08 -10.35
C ALA A 104 8.94 -18.84 -10.11
N ALA A 105 9.75 -18.42 -11.08
CA ALA A 105 10.67 -17.31 -10.94
C ALA A 105 10.27 -16.05 -11.72
N LEU A 106 9.50 -16.16 -12.81
CA LEU A 106 9.25 -15.04 -13.72
C LEU A 106 8.47 -13.89 -13.08
N PRO A 107 7.30 -14.09 -12.42
CA PRO A 107 6.57 -13.01 -11.79
C PRO A 107 7.39 -12.30 -10.70
N ALA A 108 8.14 -13.06 -9.89
CA ALA A 108 8.99 -12.49 -8.86
C ALA A 108 10.13 -11.62 -9.45
N ARG A 109 10.73 -12.05 -10.56
CA ARG A 109 11.76 -11.26 -11.26
C ARG A 109 11.21 -9.97 -11.86
N LEU A 110 10.03 -10.03 -12.48
CA LEU A 110 9.38 -8.84 -13.04
C LEU A 110 9.01 -7.85 -11.94
N MET A 111 8.44 -8.34 -10.85
CA MET A 111 8.12 -7.56 -9.66
C MET A 111 9.38 -6.90 -9.08
N GLN A 112 10.48 -7.66 -8.89
CA GLN A 112 11.72 -7.10 -8.36
C GLN A 112 12.29 -5.98 -9.23
N ARG A 113 12.17 -6.10 -10.56
CA ARG A 113 12.60 -5.03 -11.48
C ARG A 113 11.72 -3.78 -11.32
N SER A 114 10.41 -3.94 -11.27
CA SER A 114 9.49 -2.82 -11.08
C SER A 114 9.65 -2.17 -9.70
N ALA A 115 9.70 -2.97 -8.64
CA ALA A 115 9.93 -2.48 -7.28
C ALA A 115 11.28 -1.75 -7.15
N ALA A 116 12.35 -2.26 -7.78
CA ALA A 116 13.66 -1.62 -7.76
C ALA A 116 13.67 -0.24 -8.45
N GLN A 117 12.83 -0.03 -9.48
CA GLN A 117 12.72 1.28 -10.14
C GLN A 117 12.19 2.37 -9.20
N VAL A 118 11.32 1.99 -8.27
CA VAL A 118 10.78 2.90 -7.24
C VAL A 118 11.55 2.84 -5.92
N GLY A 119 12.65 2.07 -5.88
CA GLY A 119 13.48 1.94 -4.68
C GLY A 119 12.87 1.06 -3.60
N ALA A 120 12.13 0.03 -3.98
CA ALA A 120 11.59 -0.98 -3.07
C ALA A 120 12.17 -2.37 -3.35
N VAL A 121 12.25 -3.20 -2.32
CA VAL A 121 12.71 -4.60 -2.39
C VAL A 121 11.79 -5.47 -1.54
N VAL A 122 11.25 -6.53 -2.16
CA VAL A 122 10.44 -7.55 -1.47
C VAL A 122 11.22 -8.86 -1.44
N PRO A 123 11.47 -9.47 -0.26
CA PRO A 123 12.42 -10.58 -0.12
C PRO A 123 12.01 -11.85 -0.87
N GLY A 124 10.75 -12.25 -0.84
CA GLY A 124 10.34 -13.53 -1.41
C GLY A 124 8.84 -13.76 -1.49
N TRP A 125 8.46 -14.98 -1.92
CA TRP A 125 7.06 -15.35 -2.17
C TRP A 125 6.15 -15.28 -0.95
N ARG A 126 6.68 -15.49 0.25
CA ARG A 126 5.93 -15.34 1.50
C ARG A 126 5.42 -13.91 1.62
N ASP A 127 6.32 -12.95 1.37
CA ASP A 127 6.04 -11.52 1.52
C ASP A 127 5.20 -11.01 0.36
N ILE A 128 5.50 -11.42 -0.87
CA ILE A 128 4.69 -11.10 -2.06
C ILE A 128 3.22 -11.47 -1.82
N ARG A 129 2.94 -12.66 -1.30
CA ARG A 129 1.56 -13.09 -1.03
C ARG A 129 0.90 -12.34 0.12
N GLN A 130 1.70 -11.93 1.11
CA GLN A 130 1.21 -11.16 2.24
C GLN A 130 0.86 -9.74 1.81
N LEU A 131 1.77 -9.10 1.07
CA LEU A 131 1.58 -7.76 0.51
C LEU A 131 0.45 -7.73 -0.54
N GLY A 132 0.36 -8.73 -1.39
CA GLY A 132 -0.70 -8.84 -2.40
C GLY A 132 -2.13 -9.04 -1.83
N ARG A 133 -2.29 -9.22 -0.52
CA ARG A 133 -3.60 -9.27 0.15
C ARG A 133 -4.05 -7.92 0.71
N ILE A 134 -3.17 -6.93 0.70
CA ILE A 134 -3.45 -5.58 1.19
C ILE A 134 -4.47 -4.93 0.26
N ASN A 135 -5.42 -4.23 0.84
CA ASN A 135 -6.43 -3.47 0.12
C ASN A 135 -6.60 -2.05 0.65
N VAL A 136 -5.91 -1.70 1.75
CA VAL A 136 -5.98 -0.39 2.37
C VAL A 136 -4.59 0.06 2.81
N ILE A 137 -4.29 1.33 2.55
CA ILE A 137 -3.09 2.01 3.00
C ILE A 137 -3.50 3.17 3.89
N GLN A 138 -2.91 3.29 5.07
CA GLN A 138 -3.04 4.45 5.94
C GLN A 138 -1.76 5.27 5.88
N VAL A 139 -1.89 6.54 5.65
CA VAL A 139 -0.78 7.51 5.59
C VAL A 139 -1.11 8.74 6.42
N THR A 140 -0.12 9.58 6.67
CA THR A 140 -0.30 10.87 7.34
C THR A 140 -0.37 12.01 6.32
N ALA A 141 -0.81 13.18 6.76
CA ALA A 141 -0.81 14.38 5.91
C ALA A 141 0.59 14.73 5.40
N ARG A 142 1.64 14.47 6.19
CA ARG A 142 3.03 14.68 5.80
C ARG A 142 3.50 13.80 4.64
N ASP A 143 2.95 12.60 4.52
CA ASP A 143 3.28 11.70 3.40
C ASP A 143 2.71 12.21 2.08
N LEU A 144 1.57 12.93 2.16
CA LEU A 144 0.91 13.53 1.00
C LEU A 144 1.44 14.93 0.68
N PHE A 145 1.79 15.70 1.70
CA PHE A 145 2.40 17.03 1.56
C PHE A 145 3.82 16.99 2.15
N PRO A 146 4.81 16.47 1.41
CA PRO A 146 6.19 16.44 1.88
C PRO A 146 6.74 17.84 2.11
N GLN A 147 7.94 17.91 2.66
CA GLN A 147 8.60 19.16 3.01
C GLN A 147 8.67 20.13 1.81
N GLY A 148 8.24 21.36 2.01
CA GLY A 148 8.17 22.39 0.97
C GLY A 148 6.81 22.54 0.29
N CYS A 149 5.91 21.56 0.42
CA CYS A 149 4.57 21.63 -0.18
C CYS A 149 3.60 22.48 0.61
N VAL A 150 3.85 22.73 1.89
CA VAL A 150 3.07 23.65 2.70
C VAL A 150 3.88 24.91 2.93
N THR A 151 3.31 26.06 2.56
CA THR A 151 3.98 27.35 2.64
C THR A 151 3.12 28.38 3.34
N LEU A 152 3.77 29.35 3.98
CA LEU A 152 3.08 30.50 4.54
C LEU A 152 2.66 31.47 3.43
N ALA A 153 1.38 31.79 3.35
CA ALA A 153 0.84 32.77 2.39
C ALA A 153 0.65 34.15 3.01
N GLY A 154 0.49 34.24 4.34
CA GLY A 154 0.33 35.52 5.02
C GLY A 154 0.15 35.39 6.54
N ILE A 155 0.42 36.49 7.24
CA ILE A 155 0.20 36.64 8.69
C ILE A 155 -0.62 37.90 8.92
N LYS A 156 -1.64 37.79 9.74
CA LYS A 156 -2.45 38.95 10.17
C LYS A 156 -2.52 39.03 11.71
N PRO A 157 -1.77 39.91 12.35
CA PRO A 157 -1.89 40.16 13.78
C PRO A 157 -3.19 40.87 14.09
N ILE A 158 -3.73 40.67 15.28
CA ILE A 158 -4.96 41.26 15.74
C ILE A 158 -4.65 42.36 16.75
N LYS A 159 -5.27 43.53 16.59
CA LYS A 159 -5.18 44.66 17.54
C LYS A 159 -3.76 45.02 17.96
N ASN A 160 -2.84 45.19 17.02
CA ASN A 160 -1.43 45.49 17.25
C ASN A 160 -0.67 44.45 18.06
N ALA A 161 -1.07 43.17 18.03
CA ALA A 161 -0.32 42.11 18.63
C ALA A 161 1.09 42.04 17.99
N PRO A 162 2.16 41.88 18.78
CA PRO A 162 3.53 41.73 18.22
C PRO A 162 3.62 40.49 17.36
N ILE A 163 4.03 40.67 16.08
CA ILE A 163 4.13 39.57 15.12
C ILE A 163 5.16 38.54 15.59
N ASP A 164 6.32 38.99 16.09
CA ASP A 164 7.39 38.12 16.57
C ASP A 164 6.90 37.20 17.70
N LEU A 165 6.12 37.75 18.62
CA LEU A 165 5.55 36.98 19.72
C LEU A 165 4.49 35.97 19.23
N ALA A 166 3.71 36.34 18.20
CA ALA A 166 2.77 35.43 17.59
C ALA A 166 3.46 34.25 16.93
N ILE A 167 4.58 34.51 16.23
CA ILE A 167 5.39 33.49 15.60
C ILE A 167 6.01 32.57 16.67
N VAL A 168 6.56 33.13 17.74
CA VAL A 168 7.14 32.33 18.84
C VAL A 168 6.10 31.41 19.47
N TYR A 169 4.90 31.90 19.79
CA TYR A 169 3.85 31.07 20.37
C TYR A 169 3.39 29.97 19.43
N ALA A 170 3.14 30.30 18.16
CA ALA A 170 2.71 29.32 17.18
C ALA A 170 3.79 28.28 16.91
N ALA A 171 5.04 28.71 16.67
CA ALA A 171 6.17 27.82 16.41
C ALA A 171 6.46 26.90 17.61
N SER A 172 6.39 27.40 18.85
CA SER A 172 6.63 26.60 20.05
C SER A 172 5.65 25.43 20.16
N ILE A 173 4.36 25.65 19.87
CA ILE A 173 3.36 24.57 19.89
C ILE A 173 3.53 23.64 18.69
N MET A 174 3.67 24.20 17.48
CA MET A 174 3.67 23.43 16.24
C MET A 174 4.96 22.63 16.01
N ALA A 175 6.09 23.06 16.55
CA ALA A 175 7.39 22.42 16.35
C ALA A 175 7.42 20.92 16.72
N GLU A 176 6.66 20.52 17.71
CA GLU A 176 6.60 19.11 18.16
C GLU A 176 5.24 18.46 17.91
N ALA A 177 4.20 19.28 17.68
CA ALA A 177 2.82 18.80 17.65
C ALA A 177 2.37 18.39 16.24
N CYS A 178 2.76 19.14 15.21
CA CYS A 178 2.29 18.93 13.84
C CYS A 178 3.46 18.82 12.86
N PRO A 179 3.92 17.61 12.54
CA PRO A 179 5.02 17.39 11.61
C PRO A 179 4.85 18.05 10.24
N THR A 180 3.63 18.09 9.71
CA THR A 180 3.31 18.68 8.41
C THR A 180 3.52 20.20 8.39
N LEU A 181 3.09 20.89 9.45
CA LEU A 181 3.18 22.36 9.56
C LEU A 181 4.47 22.83 10.26
N ARG A 182 5.22 21.93 10.85
CA ARG A 182 6.42 22.20 11.62
C ARG A 182 7.39 23.13 10.90
N ASP A 183 7.75 22.76 9.68
CA ASP A 183 8.79 23.47 8.95
C ASP A 183 8.35 24.87 8.55
N VAL A 184 7.05 25.07 8.29
CA VAL A 184 6.47 26.41 8.02
C VAL A 184 6.71 27.35 9.19
N PHE A 185 6.37 26.90 10.41
CA PHE A 185 6.51 27.73 11.61
C PHE A 185 7.96 27.89 12.06
N LEU A 186 8.80 26.86 11.91
CA LEU A 186 10.23 26.95 12.23
C LEU A 186 10.98 27.90 11.27
N ASN A 187 10.64 27.90 10.01
CA ASN A 187 11.24 28.79 9.03
C ASN A 187 10.87 30.27 9.26
N MET A 188 9.67 30.53 9.80
CA MET A 188 9.28 31.87 10.22
C MET A 188 10.06 32.39 11.42
N LEU A 189 10.43 31.50 12.33
CA LEU A 189 11.10 31.88 13.56
C LEU A 189 12.52 32.37 13.33
N GLY A 190 13.18 31.87 12.27
CA GLY A 190 14.59 32.20 11.94
C GLY A 190 15.58 31.58 12.90
N ASP A 191 15.55 31.93 14.19
CA ASP A 191 16.41 31.35 15.23
C ASP A 191 15.61 30.34 16.10
N ARG A 192 16.01 29.08 16.04
CA ARG A 192 15.40 27.99 16.83
C ARG A 192 15.59 28.13 18.34
N SER A 193 16.54 28.93 18.79
CA SER A 193 16.74 29.19 20.22
C SER A 193 15.56 29.95 20.84
N MET A 194 14.74 30.62 20.03
CA MET A 194 13.56 31.36 20.46
C MET A 194 12.34 30.45 20.77
N ILE A 195 12.42 29.14 20.49
CA ILE A 195 11.34 28.20 20.82
C ILE A 195 11.20 28.15 22.35
N ALA A 196 10.03 28.50 22.82
CA ALA A 196 9.72 28.42 24.24
C ALA A 196 9.27 27.01 24.61
N LYS A 197 9.57 26.62 25.86
CA LYS A 197 9.07 25.36 26.40
C LYS A 197 7.54 25.38 26.45
N VAL A 198 6.92 24.31 25.99
CA VAL A 198 5.48 24.10 26.08
C VAL A 198 5.18 23.14 27.23
N ASP A 199 4.41 23.57 28.17
CA ASP A 199 3.92 22.75 29.27
C ASP A 199 2.48 22.31 28.97
N ASP A 200 2.08 21.12 29.39
CA ASP A 200 0.72 20.59 29.33
C ASP A 200 0.10 20.69 27.92
N ARG A 201 0.76 20.07 26.96
CA ARG A 201 0.31 20.08 25.57
C ARG A 201 -0.79 19.04 25.35
N GLU A 202 -1.91 19.48 24.79
CA GLU A 202 -3.05 18.68 24.41
C GLU A 202 -3.29 18.77 22.89
N ALA A 203 -3.48 17.63 22.23
CA ALA A 203 -3.89 17.57 20.83
C ALA A 203 -5.40 17.34 20.76
N VAL A 204 -6.12 18.20 20.04
CA VAL A 204 -7.54 18.02 19.73
C VAL A 204 -7.64 17.60 18.28
N TYR A 205 -7.84 16.31 18.05
CA TYR A 205 -7.82 15.70 16.72
C TYR A 205 -8.74 16.43 15.73
N GLY A 206 -8.21 16.73 14.55
CA GLY A 206 -8.93 17.47 13.49
C GLY A 206 -9.26 18.94 13.80
N LYS A 207 -8.82 19.47 14.95
CA LYS A 207 -9.12 20.86 15.35
C LYS A 207 -7.87 21.68 15.64
N GLY A 208 -6.82 21.11 16.27
CA GLY A 208 -5.58 21.80 16.57
C GLY A 208 -4.95 21.38 17.88
N TYR A 209 -4.17 22.28 18.46
CA TYR A 209 -3.32 22.03 19.62
C TYR A 209 -3.47 23.13 20.68
N ILE A 210 -3.36 22.71 21.93
CA ILE A 210 -3.43 23.57 23.10
C ILE A 210 -2.18 23.33 23.92
N GLY A 211 -1.66 24.36 24.55
CA GLY A 211 -0.55 24.23 25.47
C GLY A 211 -0.30 25.50 26.26
N TRP A 212 0.55 25.39 27.26
CA TRP A 212 0.98 26.53 28.05
C TRP A 212 2.38 26.97 27.62
N VAL A 213 2.49 28.21 27.15
CA VAL A 213 3.76 28.82 26.73
C VAL A 213 3.97 30.08 27.61
N ASN A 214 5.08 30.15 28.31
CA ASN A 214 5.37 31.27 29.20
C ASN A 214 4.22 31.60 30.16
N LYS A 215 3.64 30.57 30.79
CA LYS A 215 2.49 30.66 31.71
C LYS A 215 1.21 31.23 31.11
N ARG A 216 1.11 31.28 29.78
CA ARG A 216 -0.10 31.69 29.05
C ARG A 216 -0.66 30.51 28.32
N ARG A 217 -1.99 30.33 28.37
CA ARG A 217 -2.68 29.32 27.57
C ARG A 217 -2.70 29.75 26.12
N VAL A 218 -2.17 28.93 25.25
CA VAL A 218 -2.06 29.18 23.81
C VAL A 218 -2.84 28.10 23.07
N LEU A 219 -3.68 28.50 22.14
CA LEU A 219 -4.42 27.62 21.24
C LEU A 219 -3.97 27.90 19.81
N VAL A 220 -3.62 26.85 19.07
CA VAL A 220 -3.30 26.93 17.63
C VAL A 220 -4.16 25.92 16.90
N GLY A 221 -5.00 26.35 15.98
CA GLY A 221 -5.91 25.44 15.30
C GLY A 221 -6.85 26.13 14.30
N ASN A 222 -7.84 25.37 13.85
CA ASN A 222 -8.86 25.83 12.94
C ASN A 222 -10.01 26.60 13.67
N ARG A 223 -10.99 27.03 12.91
CA ARG A 223 -12.17 27.76 13.44
C ARG A 223 -12.91 26.95 14.51
N SER A 224 -13.04 25.64 14.33
CA SER A 224 -13.78 24.79 15.26
C SER A 224 -13.15 24.76 16.65
N LEU A 225 -11.82 24.63 16.75
CA LEU A 225 -11.12 24.71 18.03
C LEU A 225 -11.40 26.04 18.74
N MET A 226 -11.32 27.13 18.00
CA MET A 226 -11.51 28.47 18.60
C MET A 226 -12.94 28.65 19.09
N GLN A 227 -13.95 28.13 18.39
CA GLN A 227 -15.35 28.14 18.79
C GLN A 227 -15.60 27.34 20.06
N ASP A 228 -15.03 26.14 20.14
CA ASP A 228 -15.14 25.27 21.35
C ASP A 228 -14.63 25.98 22.61
N TYR A 229 -13.65 26.86 22.46
CA TYR A 229 -13.05 27.61 23.57
C TYR A 229 -13.55 29.05 23.69
N GLY A 230 -14.65 29.39 22.97
CA GLY A 230 -15.33 30.69 23.09
C GLY A 230 -14.52 31.90 22.60
N VAL A 231 -13.52 31.66 21.73
CA VAL A 231 -12.70 32.73 21.15
C VAL A 231 -13.51 33.47 20.06
N LYS A 232 -13.59 34.78 20.16
CA LYS A 232 -14.28 35.62 19.13
C LYS A 232 -13.44 35.63 17.84
N LEU A 233 -14.06 35.19 16.75
CA LEU A 233 -13.44 35.07 15.43
C LEU A 233 -14.04 36.09 14.45
N PRO A 234 -13.35 36.42 13.33
CA PRO A 234 -13.92 37.08 12.18
C PRO A 234 -15.11 36.32 11.58
N SER A 235 -15.89 36.98 10.72
CA SER A 235 -17.01 36.35 10.02
C SER A 235 -16.55 35.16 9.17
N LEU A 236 -17.45 34.23 8.89
CA LEU A 236 -17.18 33.11 8.01
C LEU A 236 -16.87 33.56 6.56
N GLU A 237 -17.55 34.60 6.10
CA GLU A 237 -17.31 35.23 4.79
C GLU A 237 -15.88 35.74 4.64
N TYR A 238 -15.35 36.36 5.71
CA TYR A 238 -13.93 36.76 5.73
C TYR A 238 -12.98 35.57 5.54
N GLU A 239 -13.24 34.47 6.23
CA GLU A 239 -12.44 33.27 6.11
C GLU A 239 -12.55 32.67 4.71
N GLN A 240 -13.75 32.49 4.18
CA GLN A 240 -14.00 31.98 2.83
C GLN A 240 -13.28 32.78 1.74
N HIS A 241 -13.29 34.10 1.87
CA HIS A 241 -12.58 34.96 0.93
C HIS A 241 -11.05 34.76 0.93
N HIS A 242 -10.48 34.35 2.07
CA HIS A 242 -9.05 34.14 2.24
C HIS A 242 -8.62 32.67 2.09
N THR A 243 -9.57 31.73 2.00
CA THR A 243 -9.28 30.29 1.87
C THR A 243 -9.44 29.77 0.43
N VAL A 244 -9.39 30.66 -0.56
CA VAL A 244 -9.41 30.29 -1.98
C VAL A 244 -8.10 29.64 -2.39
N ASN A 245 -8.11 28.79 -3.43
CA ASN A 245 -6.92 28.15 -4.02
C ASN A 245 -6.08 27.32 -3.03
N GLN A 246 -6.72 26.37 -2.35
CA GLN A 246 -6.06 25.44 -1.42
C GLN A 246 -5.36 26.12 -0.24
N ARG A 247 -5.77 27.34 0.07
CA ARG A 247 -5.31 28.04 1.26
C ARG A 247 -6.20 27.69 2.45
N ARG A 248 -5.60 27.65 3.63
CA ARG A 248 -6.29 27.39 4.90
C ARG A 248 -5.86 28.41 5.94
N MET A 249 -6.76 28.68 6.87
CA MET A 249 -6.54 29.64 7.94
C MET A 249 -6.21 28.90 9.24
N ILE A 250 -5.13 29.31 9.89
CA ILE A 250 -4.72 28.86 11.22
C ILE A 250 -4.91 30.03 12.18
N TYR A 251 -5.65 29.79 13.25
CA TYR A 251 -5.90 30.78 14.29
C TYR A 251 -4.98 30.55 15.47
N LEU A 252 -4.42 31.62 16.00
CA LEU A 252 -3.67 31.65 17.24
C LEU A 252 -4.45 32.46 18.26
N ALA A 253 -4.80 31.85 19.39
CA ALA A 253 -5.39 32.55 20.52
C ALA A 253 -4.51 32.42 21.76
N VAL A 254 -4.40 33.50 22.52
CA VAL A 254 -3.61 33.56 23.76
C VAL A 254 -4.51 34.04 24.87
N SER A 255 -4.57 33.28 25.97
CA SER A 255 -5.41 33.58 27.13
C SER A 255 -6.88 33.90 26.76
N GLY A 256 -7.46 33.10 25.84
CA GLY A 256 -8.86 33.21 25.41
C GLY A 256 -9.17 34.32 24.42
N LYS A 257 -8.18 35.03 23.90
CA LYS A 257 -8.36 36.08 22.91
C LYS A 257 -7.61 35.78 21.63
N LEU A 258 -8.25 36.06 20.49
CA LEU A 258 -7.59 35.93 19.19
C LEU A 258 -6.39 36.87 19.13
N PHE A 259 -5.23 36.31 18.82
CA PHE A 259 -3.95 37.01 18.83
C PHE A 259 -3.42 37.24 17.39
N ALA A 260 -3.44 36.20 16.56
CA ALA A 260 -3.02 36.29 15.17
C ALA A 260 -3.74 35.24 14.31
N MET A 261 -3.70 35.43 13.00
CA MET A 261 -4.14 34.49 11.98
C MET A 261 -3.01 34.25 11.00
N PHE A 262 -2.76 33.01 10.67
CA PHE A 262 -1.79 32.58 9.66
C PHE A 262 -2.54 31.97 8.48
N GLN A 263 -2.19 32.36 7.29
CA GLN A 263 -2.69 31.77 6.06
C GLN A 263 -1.63 30.85 5.49
N VAL A 264 -1.96 29.57 5.36
CA VAL A 264 -1.07 28.56 4.77
C VAL A 264 -1.63 28.10 3.44
N ALA A 265 -0.75 27.84 2.48
CA ALA A 265 -1.10 27.32 1.16
C ALA A 265 -0.51 25.91 1.00
N TYR A 266 -1.35 24.99 0.53
CA TYR A 266 -0.98 23.62 0.24
C TYR A 266 -0.74 23.48 -1.25
N GLN A 267 0.46 23.03 -1.61
CA GLN A 267 0.87 22.83 -2.99
C GLN A 267 0.96 21.34 -3.27
N ARG A 268 0.50 20.95 -4.43
CA ARG A 268 0.56 19.58 -4.90
C ARG A 268 2.02 19.17 -5.15
N ASP A 269 2.41 18.01 -4.63
CA ASP A 269 3.67 17.36 -4.95
C ASP A 269 3.49 16.50 -6.22
N PRO A 270 4.35 16.64 -7.25
CA PRO A 270 4.22 15.90 -8.50
C PRO A 270 4.36 14.37 -8.31
N ASP A 271 5.29 13.94 -7.47
CA ASP A 271 5.55 12.52 -7.23
C ASP A 271 4.38 11.87 -6.49
N THR A 272 3.87 12.54 -5.46
CA THR A 272 2.66 12.11 -4.74
C THR A 272 1.44 12.08 -5.67
N ALA A 273 1.30 13.04 -6.57
CA ALA A 273 0.20 13.05 -7.53
C ALA A 273 0.22 11.86 -8.48
N ALA A 274 1.40 11.48 -8.97
CA ALA A 274 1.57 10.30 -9.82
C ALA A 274 1.20 9.01 -9.09
N VAL A 275 1.59 8.89 -7.81
CA VAL A 275 1.23 7.75 -6.95
C VAL A 275 -0.27 7.68 -6.70
N LEU A 276 -0.92 8.80 -6.40
CA LEU A 276 -2.37 8.83 -6.18
C LEU A 276 -3.16 8.47 -7.45
N ASP A 277 -2.65 8.82 -8.63
CA ASP A 277 -3.25 8.39 -9.89
C ASP A 277 -3.06 6.88 -10.13
N SER A 278 -1.90 6.32 -9.79
CA SER A 278 -1.65 4.87 -9.83
C SER A 278 -2.59 4.11 -8.88
N LEU A 279 -2.75 4.57 -7.65
CA LEU A 279 -3.64 3.97 -6.65
C LEU A 279 -5.08 3.84 -7.13
N ARG A 280 -5.57 4.76 -7.95
CA ARG A 280 -6.93 4.68 -8.53
C ARG A 280 -7.15 3.44 -9.39
N HIS A 281 -6.09 2.94 -9.99
CA HIS A 281 -6.12 1.77 -10.88
C HIS A 281 -5.76 0.46 -10.17
N SER A 282 -5.04 0.54 -9.04
CA SER A 282 -4.57 -0.64 -8.31
C SER A 282 -5.64 -1.31 -7.42
N GLY A 283 -6.75 -0.63 -7.18
CA GLY A 283 -7.80 -1.13 -6.29
C GLY A 283 -7.49 -0.99 -4.80
N LEU A 284 -6.39 -0.35 -4.44
CA LEU A 284 -6.05 0.03 -3.07
C LEU A 284 -6.87 1.25 -2.63
N SER A 285 -7.35 1.24 -1.40
CA SER A 285 -8.05 2.37 -0.78
C SER A 285 -7.08 3.14 0.10
N LEU A 286 -7.16 4.48 0.06
CA LEU A 286 -6.30 5.35 0.85
C LEU A 286 -7.07 5.92 2.04
N ILE A 287 -6.52 5.73 3.22
CA ILE A 287 -6.94 6.37 4.46
C ILE A 287 -5.87 7.38 4.86
N VAL A 288 -6.29 8.57 5.23
CA VAL A 288 -5.40 9.61 5.75
C VAL A 288 -5.71 9.86 7.22
N ASP A 289 -4.73 9.62 8.06
CA ASP A 289 -4.76 9.94 9.48
C ASP A 289 -4.06 11.29 9.65
N CYS A 290 -4.86 12.34 9.83
CA CYS A 290 -4.36 13.70 9.77
C CYS A 290 -3.84 14.19 11.13
N ASP A 291 -2.53 14.33 11.23
CA ASP A 291 -1.84 15.16 12.22
C ASP A 291 -2.04 16.66 11.96
N ASP A 292 -2.36 17.04 10.72
CA ASP A 292 -2.68 18.40 10.32
C ASP A 292 -4.19 18.64 10.34
N PHE A 293 -4.64 19.46 11.28
CA PHE A 293 -6.05 19.80 11.48
C PHE A 293 -6.72 20.58 10.33
N ASN A 294 -5.96 21.03 9.36
CA ASN A 294 -6.45 21.66 8.13
C ASN A 294 -6.60 20.68 6.95
N CYS A 295 -6.03 19.49 7.08
CA CYS A 295 -6.08 18.47 6.05
C CYS A 295 -7.43 17.74 6.11
N ASP A 296 -8.34 18.13 5.26
CA ASP A 296 -9.64 17.50 5.08
C ASP A 296 -9.76 16.85 3.68
N THR A 297 -10.80 16.06 3.48
CA THR A 297 -11.07 15.40 2.19
C THR A 297 -11.18 16.43 1.05
N ALA A 298 -11.82 17.56 1.30
CA ALA A 298 -12.00 18.60 0.29
C ALA A 298 -10.68 19.24 -0.15
N LEU A 299 -9.75 19.44 0.79
CA LEU A 299 -8.41 19.93 0.47
C LEU A 299 -7.64 18.94 -0.40
N LEU A 300 -7.65 17.65 -0.05
CA LEU A 300 -6.93 16.61 -0.79
C LEU A 300 -7.52 16.41 -2.19
N GLU A 301 -8.84 16.36 -2.31
CA GLU A 301 -9.53 16.27 -3.60
C GLU A 301 -9.22 17.48 -4.49
N ALA A 302 -9.21 18.68 -3.94
CA ALA A 302 -8.88 19.90 -4.69
C ALA A 302 -7.39 19.98 -5.05
N ALA A 303 -6.48 19.64 -4.12
CA ALA A 303 -5.04 19.74 -4.34
C ALA A 303 -4.54 18.73 -5.40
N TYR A 304 -5.08 17.52 -5.37
CA TYR A 304 -4.64 16.44 -6.25
C TYR A 304 -5.63 16.13 -7.38
N SER A 305 -6.69 16.92 -7.53
CA SER A 305 -7.75 16.74 -8.55
C SER A 305 -8.33 15.31 -8.50
N LEU A 306 -8.59 14.82 -7.30
CA LEU A 306 -9.12 13.49 -7.09
C LEU A 306 -10.66 13.49 -7.22
N PRO A 307 -11.25 12.39 -7.70
CA PRO A 307 -12.69 12.24 -7.67
C PRO A 307 -13.20 12.13 -6.22
N ALA A 308 -14.43 12.54 -5.99
CA ALA A 308 -15.06 12.42 -4.69
C ALA A 308 -15.01 10.98 -4.16
N GLY A 309 -14.55 10.81 -2.93
CA GLY A 309 -14.43 9.50 -2.30
C GLY A 309 -13.19 8.68 -2.66
N ALA A 310 -12.23 9.24 -3.38
CA ALA A 310 -10.96 8.55 -3.66
C ALA A 310 -10.09 8.41 -2.42
N VAL A 311 -10.24 9.31 -1.45
CA VAL A 311 -9.46 9.36 -0.22
C VAL A 311 -10.41 9.47 0.97
N LYS A 312 -10.16 8.72 2.02
CA LYS A 312 -10.87 8.83 3.29
C LYS A 312 -9.97 9.49 4.32
N VAL A 313 -10.35 10.68 4.78
CA VAL A 313 -9.75 11.31 5.96
C VAL A 313 -10.50 10.84 7.20
N LEU A 314 -9.77 10.38 8.21
CA LEU A 314 -10.36 9.89 9.45
C LEU A 314 -10.98 11.04 10.24
N ASN A 315 -12.17 10.82 10.77
CA ASN A 315 -12.74 11.69 11.81
C ASN A 315 -12.24 11.24 13.21
N THR A 316 -12.57 11.99 14.25
CA THR A 316 -12.12 11.70 15.63
C THR A 316 -12.47 10.29 16.09
N ALA A 317 -13.71 9.84 15.86
CA ALA A 317 -14.15 8.52 16.27
C ALA A 317 -13.47 7.40 15.46
N GLU A 318 -13.25 7.61 14.18
CA GLU A 318 -12.53 6.68 13.31
C GLU A 318 -11.04 6.61 13.67
N HIS A 319 -10.42 7.75 14.01
CA HIS A 319 -9.05 7.81 14.51
C HIS A 319 -8.89 6.96 15.79
N GLU A 320 -9.78 7.11 16.75
CA GLU A 320 -9.78 6.32 17.98
C GLU A 320 -9.94 4.81 17.71
N LEU A 321 -10.80 4.43 16.75
CA LEU A 321 -10.98 3.05 16.34
C LEU A 321 -9.73 2.46 15.66
N MET A 322 -9.04 3.25 14.85
CA MET A 322 -7.87 2.81 14.09
C MET A 322 -6.59 2.81 14.94
N ASN A 323 -6.49 3.69 15.92
CA ASN A 323 -5.30 3.86 16.76
C ASN A 323 -4.92 2.58 17.53
N PRO A 324 -5.83 1.83 18.18
CA PRO A 324 -5.50 0.56 18.78
C PRO A 324 -5.00 -0.49 17.78
N ALA A 325 -5.54 -0.50 16.57
CA ALA A 325 -5.12 -1.44 15.52
C ALA A 325 -3.70 -1.15 15.01
N THR A 326 -3.29 0.11 15.00
CA THR A 326 -1.94 0.54 14.61
C THR A 326 -0.92 0.48 15.75
N ALA A 327 -1.35 0.71 16.98
CA ALA A 327 -0.50 0.65 18.18
C ALA A 327 -0.06 -0.79 18.52
N TRP A 328 -0.87 -1.79 18.18
CA TRP A 328 -0.63 -3.20 18.47
C TRP A 328 -0.03 -3.96 17.28
N LEU A 329 0.81 -3.33 16.49
CA LEU A 329 1.58 -4.05 15.46
C LEU A 329 2.58 -4.99 16.16
N PRO A 330 2.38 -6.32 16.08
CA PRO A 330 3.34 -7.24 16.67
C PRO A 330 4.70 -7.06 16.00
N GLU A 331 5.77 -7.31 16.74
CA GLU A 331 7.08 -7.45 16.14
C GLU A 331 6.99 -8.47 15.00
N SER A 332 7.21 -8.03 13.78
CA SER A 332 7.17 -8.90 12.61
C SER A 332 8.49 -8.85 11.87
N ASP A 333 8.72 -9.91 11.11
CA ASP A 333 9.78 -9.90 10.11
C ASP A 333 9.46 -8.84 9.05
N GLY A 334 10.50 -8.17 8.52
CA GLY A 334 10.32 -7.17 7.47
C GLY A 334 9.83 -7.81 6.18
N ASN A 335 8.71 -7.31 5.65
CA ASN A 335 8.12 -7.81 4.41
C ASN A 335 8.57 -7.04 3.18
N MET A 336 9.01 -5.82 3.35
CA MET A 336 9.45 -4.93 2.28
C MET A 336 10.44 -3.90 2.81
N LEU A 337 11.49 -3.63 2.05
CA LEU A 337 12.39 -2.50 2.23
C LEU A 337 12.04 -1.45 1.18
N HIS A 338 11.98 -0.18 1.57
CA HIS A 338 11.74 0.94 0.66
C HIS A 338 12.52 2.19 1.09
N LEU A 339 12.68 3.16 0.20
CA LEU A 339 13.47 4.37 0.43
C LEU A 339 12.83 5.37 1.42
N GLY A 340 11.67 5.08 1.98
CA GLY A 340 10.97 5.96 2.90
C GLY A 340 10.15 7.06 2.23
N SER A 341 10.02 7.08 0.91
CA SER A 341 9.09 7.93 0.18
C SER A 341 7.75 7.26 -0.02
N PHE A 342 6.67 8.04 -0.17
CA PHE A 342 5.34 7.51 -0.46
C PHE A 342 5.31 6.72 -1.77
N ALA A 343 5.99 7.22 -2.81
CA ALA A 343 6.12 6.54 -4.09
C ALA A 343 6.79 5.17 -3.97
N SER A 344 7.89 5.08 -3.22
CA SER A 344 8.60 3.82 -2.99
C SER A 344 7.75 2.81 -2.22
N PHE A 345 7.00 3.27 -1.22
CA PHE A 345 6.13 2.43 -0.42
C PHE A 345 4.97 1.85 -1.26
N VAL A 346 4.22 2.72 -1.93
CA VAL A 346 3.06 2.31 -2.75
C VAL A 346 3.49 1.48 -3.95
N GLY A 347 4.52 1.91 -4.67
CA GLY A 347 5.01 1.16 -5.84
C GLY A 347 5.51 -0.24 -5.49
N GLY A 348 6.12 -0.41 -4.31
CA GLY A 348 6.49 -1.73 -3.79
C GLY A 348 5.27 -2.62 -3.50
N LEU A 349 4.19 -2.05 -2.95
CA LEU A 349 2.94 -2.76 -2.70
C LEU A 349 2.23 -3.15 -4.01
N GLU A 350 2.15 -2.23 -4.97
CA GLU A 350 1.54 -2.49 -6.28
C GLU A 350 2.29 -3.56 -7.05
N ALA A 351 3.63 -3.50 -7.05
CA ALA A 351 4.46 -4.52 -7.67
C ALA A 351 4.24 -5.90 -7.04
N ALA A 352 4.16 -5.98 -5.71
CA ALA A 352 3.89 -7.23 -5.01
C ALA A 352 2.47 -7.76 -5.29
N ALA A 353 1.46 -6.88 -5.34
CA ALA A 353 0.09 -7.25 -5.68
C ALA A 353 -0.02 -7.78 -7.11
N GLY A 354 0.64 -7.12 -8.07
CA GLY A 354 0.74 -7.56 -9.46
C GLY A 354 1.39 -8.94 -9.58
N ALA A 355 2.48 -9.18 -8.85
CA ALA A 355 3.16 -10.49 -8.84
C ALA A 355 2.29 -11.61 -8.26
N ALA A 356 1.59 -11.35 -7.15
CA ALA A 356 0.70 -12.31 -6.53
C ALA A 356 -0.48 -12.68 -7.44
N GLU A 357 -1.03 -11.71 -8.15
CA GLU A 357 -2.10 -11.96 -9.12
C GLU A 357 -1.59 -12.68 -10.37
N GLY A 358 -0.42 -12.28 -10.89
CA GLY A 358 0.26 -12.95 -12.00
C GLY A 358 0.56 -14.42 -11.69
N GLU A 359 1.08 -14.72 -10.51
CA GLU A 359 1.31 -16.10 -10.04
C GLU A 359 -0.01 -16.89 -10.01
N ARG A 360 -1.07 -16.31 -9.45
CA ARG A 360 -2.37 -16.97 -9.35
C ARG A 360 -2.95 -17.33 -10.73
N LYS A 361 -2.92 -16.39 -11.67
CA LYS A 361 -3.41 -16.62 -13.04
C LYS A 361 -2.58 -17.69 -13.75
N SER A 362 -1.26 -17.61 -13.62
CA SER A 362 -0.35 -18.60 -14.20
C SER A 362 -0.52 -19.99 -13.60
N ALA A 363 -0.75 -20.09 -12.28
CA ALA A 363 -1.01 -21.36 -11.62
C ALA A 363 -2.27 -22.05 -12.17
N VAL A 364 -3.31 -21.30 -12.55
CA VAL A 364 -4.50 -21.85 -13.19
C VAL A 364 -4.14 -22.48 -14.55
N VAL A 365 -3.33 -21.79 -15.37
CA VAL A 365 -2.91 -22.31 -16.67
C VAL A 365 -2.07 -23.58 -16.53
N VAL A 366 -1.12 -23.60 -15.57
CA VAL A 366 -0.31 -24.79 -15.29
C VAL A 366 -1.18 -25.96 -14.83
N THR A 367 -2.15 -25.70 -13.95
CA THR A 367 -3.08 -26.74 -13.50
C THR A 367 -3.89 -27.31 -14.68
N ALA A 368 -4.43 -26.43 -15.52
CA ALA A 368 -5.15 -26.83 -16.71
C ALA A 368 -4.25 -27.66 -17.67
N SER A 369 -3.00 -27.24 -17.87
CA SER A 369 -2.05 -27.97 -18.73
C SER A 369 -1.82 -29.40 -18.26
N VAL A 370 -1.60 -29.59 -16.97
CA VAL A 370 -1.37 -30.94 -16.40
C VAL A 370 -2.64 -31.81 -16.53
N LEU A 371 -3.81 -31.28 -16.18
CA LEU A 371 -5.07 -32.01 -16.28
C LEU A 371 -5.39 -32.42 -17.72
N ILE A 372 -5.29 -31.48 -18.64
CA ILE A 372 -5.54 -31.76 -20.08
C ILE A 372 -4.52 -32.78 -20.61
N SER A 373 -3.24 -32.65 -20.21
CA SER A 373 -2.19 -33.59 -20.61
C SER A 373 -2.43 -35.00 -20.06
N CYS A 374 -2.88 -35.13 -18.82
CA CYS A 374 -3.23 -36.43 -18.24
C CYS A 374 -4.40 -37.09 -18.99
N VAL A 375 -5.48 -36.34 -19.23
CA VAL A 375 -6.63 -36.85 -19.99
C VAL A 375 -6.22 -37.23 -21.42
N LEU A 376 -5.48 -36.37 -22.11
CA LEU A 376 -4.99 -36.62 -23.45
C LEU A 376 -4.07 -37.84 -23.53
N GLY A 377 -3.16 -37.97 -22.56
CA GLY A 377 -2.25 -39.13 -22.47
C GLY A 377 -2.98 -40.46 -22.32
N VAL A 378 -4.00 -40.52 -21.48
CA VAL A 378 -4.85 -41.72 -21.31
C VAL A 378 -5.66 -42.01 -22.58
N LEU A 379 -6.30 -40.99 -23.19
CA LEU A 379 -7.07 -41.15 -24.42
C LEU A 379 -6.20 -41.62 -25.57
N LEU A 380 -5.03 -41.03 -25.78
CA LEU A 380 -4.10 -41.44 -26.81
C LEU A 380 -3.53 -42.86 -26.60
N THR A 381 -3.39 -43.28 -25.34
CA THR A 381 -3.03 -44.66 -25.01
C THR A 381 -4.14 -45.64 -25.43
N LEU A 382 -5.40 -45.31 -25.14
CA LEU A 382 -6.55 -46.13 -25.49
C LEU A 382 -6.73 -46.27 -26.99
N THR A 383 -6.45 -45.22 -27.76
CA THR A 383 -6.56 -45.21 -29.25
C THR A 383 -5.30 -45.72 -29.94
N GLY A 384 -4.19 -45.98 -29.21
CA GLY A 384 -2.90 -46.38 -29.77
C GLY A 384 -2.10 -45.21 -30.38
N GLY A 385 -2.66 -44.01 -30.39
CA GLY A 385 -2.07 -42.83 -31.01
C GLY A 385 -0.80 -42.30 -30.29
N LEU A 386 -0.60 -42.63 -29.02
CA LEU A 386 0.55 -42.15 -28.28
C LEU A 386 1.88 -42.79 -28.74
N ALA A 387 1.84 -44.04 -29.22
CA ALA A 387 3.00 -44.73 -29.74
C ALA A 387 3.50 -44.17 -31.10
N THR A 388 2.63 -43.47 -31.83
CA THR A 388 2.94 -42.88 -33.15
C THR A 388 3.26 -41.39 -33.06
N LEU A 389 3.13 -40.76 -31.90
CA LEU A 389 3.45 -39.34 -31.68
C LEU A 389 4.97 -39.11 -31.79
N PRO A 390 5.41 -38.25 -32.74
CA PRO A 390 6.83 -37.93 -32.85
C PRO A 390 7.26 -37.00 -31.71
N LEU A 391 8.51 -37.19 -31.21
CA LEU A 391 9.08 -36.39 -30.16
C LEU A 391 8.93 -34.86 -30.36
N PRO A 392 9.14 -34.31 -31.58
CA PRO A 392 8.91 -32.87 -31.82
C PRO A 392 7.50 -32.38 -31.51
N ALA A 393 6.46 -33.20 -31.69
CA ALA A 393 5.09 -32.82 -31.36
C ALA A 393 4.88 -32.67 -29.86
N LEU A 394 5.51 -33.54 -29.04
CA LEU A 394 5.49 -33.41 -27.57
C LEU A 394 6.20 -32.14 -27.11
N VAL A 395 7.35 -31.83 -27.73
CA VAL A 395 8.10 -30.60 -27.40
C VAL A 395 7.30 -29.35 -27.78
N LEU A 396 6.68 -29.31 -28.96
CA LEU A 396 5.84 -28.20 -29.38
C LEU A 396 4.61 -28.03 -28.50
N TYR A 397 3.99 -29.13 -28.08
CA TYR A 397 2.88 -29.10 -27.13
C TYR A 397 3.28 -28.44 -25.80
N GLN A 398 4.40 -28.86 -25.23
CA GLN A 398 4.92 -28.28 -23.99
C GLN A 398 5.34 -26.81 -24.17
N ALA A 399 5.96 -26.47 -25.29
CA ALA A 399 6.33 -25.10 -25.61
C ALA A 399 5.10 -24.20 -25.71
N ALA A 400 4.00 -24.66 -26.31
CA ALA A 400 2.75 -23.92 -26.37
C ALA A 400 2.18 -23.60 -24.99
N TRP A 401 2.20 -24.55 -24.06
CA TRP A 401 1.80 -24.33 -22.69
C TRP A 401 2.72 -23.36 -21.94
N CYS A 402 4.04 -23.44 -22.17
CA CYS A 402 4.99 -22.50 -21.61
C CYS A 402 4.73 -21.07 -22.10
N VAL A 403 4.49 -20.88 -23.39
CA VAL A 403 4.15 -19.57 -23.97
C VAL A 403 2.83 -19.04 -23.37
N LEU A 404 1.79 -19.89 -23.34
CA LEU A 404 0.49 -19.50 -22.79
C LEU A 404 0.60 -19.06 -21.32
N ALA A 405 1.37 -19.79 -20.55
CA ALA A 405 1.59 -19.50 -19.14
C ALA A 405 2.42 -18.22 -18.89
N MET A 406 3.34 -17.88 -19.80
CA MET A 406 4.14 -16.65 -19.73
C MET A 406 3.36 -15.39 -20.12
N ILE A 407 2.28 -15.51 -20.89
CA ILE A 407 1.48 -14.35 -21.32
C ILE A 407 0.98 -13.55 -20.12
N PHE A 408 0.40 -14.20 -19.11
CA PHE A 408 -0.17 -13.49 -17.96
C PHE A 408 0.85 -12.67 -17.16
N PRO A 409 2.00 -13.20 -16.75
CA PRO A 409 3.02 -12.39 -16.07
C PRO A 409 3.59 -11.26 -16.93
N LEU A 410 3.76 -11.48 -18.24
CA LEU A 410 4.35 -10.45 -19.11
C LEU A 410 3.43 -9.25 -19.37
N PHE A 411 2.12 -9.47 -19.39
CA PHE A 411 1.13 -8.41 -19.60
C PHE A 411 0.52 -7.88 -18.29
N GLN A 412 0.91 -8.41 -17.14
CA GLN A 412 0.51 -7.88 -15.84
C GLN A 412 1.24 -6.56 -15.58
N ARG A 413 0.53 -5.56 -15.05
CA ARG A 413 1.15 -4.35 -14.52
C ARG A 413 1.75 -4.66 -13.16
N TYR A 414 3.01 -4.34 -12.99
CA TYR A 414 3.76 -4.50 -11.75
C TYR A 414 4.09 -3.15 -11.15
#